data_28f182d9ef773572a6202e85f842446c
#
_entry.id   28f182d9ef773572a6202e85f842446c
#
_cell.length_a   1.000
_cell.length_b   1.000
_cell.length_c   1.000
_cell.angle_alpha   90.00
_cell.angle_beta   90.00
_cell.angle_gamma   90.00
#
_symmetry.space_group_name_H-M   'P 1'
#
loop_
_entity.id
_entity.type
_entity.pdbx_description
1 polymer ?
#
loop_
_entity_poly.entity_id
_entity_poly.type
_entity_poly.pdbx_seq_one_letter_code
_entity_poly.pdbx_strand_id
1 'polypeptide(L)'
;MLLDKLKPSKHNITFPAAEEFAPPPTEFVTSPPGATSPKVRQAGADPHHEAWIKTFREKAEKHLYVFTKSVLGRLYLTQNLHLPLCNFLQNISLSDRKMALIPRECGKTSIVSHALPLHIIIQPRATNIYFPNEHGYDQRIIIASKAARLATDSLRIIQSASESNQLLKTLWPERFWEDRKQARSQSKAWSNNELILPRDQANEWPDPTFRAVGVGAAITGSHPSVLIKDDLINEEDHSSPVVMQTAIQWHTVSRALINRPGTLEFVIGTRWHIHDLYQHILTNEPSVKHMIRSLLEFDEDGEEYCIYPEFVVTYPDGSVRRHGFSDGKIAQLKAEFGSMMFSLQYMNDARDPSLVDFQESDLREYTFENGIIVADDQERDIAWADMRTKSAAARLPAIAPTQGHPRSARDDNRLRSMRGRPERLQR
;
A
#
# COMPACT_ATOMS: atom_id res chain seq x y z
N MET A 1 -9.96 -8.94 -24.17
CA MET A 1 -11.41 -9.23 -24.03
C MET A 1 -11.80 -9.59 -22.60
N LEU A 2 -11.24 -8.90 -21.57
CA LEU A 2 -11.55 -9.08 -20.14
C LEU A 2 -11.59 -7.74 -19.37
N LEU A 3 -11.42 -6.62 -20.05
CA LEU A 3 -11.38 -5.27 -19.47
C LEU A 3 -12.73 -4.55 -19.42
N ASP A 4 -13.79 -5.12 -20.03
CA ASP A 4 -15.11 -4.47 -20.12
C ASP A 4 -16.07 -4.75 -18.95
N LYS A 5 -15.64 -5.41 -17.88
CA LYS A 5 -16.53 -5.81 -16.77
C LYS A 5 -16.34 -5.06 -15.46
N LEU A 6 -15.55 -4.00 -15.43
CA LEU A 6 -15.39 -3.13 -14.24
C LEU A 6 -15.96 -1.73 -14.46
N LYS A 7 -17.15 -1.64 -15.09
CA LYS A 7 -17.95 -0.41 -14.97
C LYS A 7 -18.37 -0.28 -13.50
N PRO A 8 -18.17 0.89 -12.87
CA PRO A 8 -18.68 1.12 -11.52
C PRO A 8 -20.20 0.88 -11.54
N SER A 9 -20.68 -0.07 -10.74
CA SER A 9 -22.10 -0.29 -10.58
C SER A 9 -22.72 1.00 -10.08
N LYS A 10 -23.77 1.48 -10.74
CA LYS A 10 -24.62 2.61 -10.33
C LYS A 10 -25.41 2.23 -9.05
N HIS A 11 -24.74 1.94 -7.97
CA HIS A 11 -25.35 2.04 -6.66
C HIS A 11 -25.04 3.46 -6.21
N ASN A 12 -26.03 4.34 -6.40
CA ASN A 12 -26.07 5.66 -5.80
C ASN A 12 -26.01 5.49 -4.28
N ILE A 13 -24.79 5.40 -3.74
CA ILE A 13 -24.54 5.73 -2.35
C ILE A 13 -24.64 7.25 -2.33
N THR A 14 -25.78 7.77 -1.87
CA THR A 14 -25.96 9.19 -1.59
C THR A 14 -24.93 9.57 -0.54
N PHE A 15 -23.87 10.23 -0.96
CA PHE A 15 -22.84 10.76 -0.07
C PHE A 15 -23.43 11.99 0.65
N PRO A 16 -23.22 12.12 1.97
CA PRO A 16 -23.57 13.34 2.67
C PRO A 16 -22.88 14.56 2.03
N ALA A 17 -23.61 15.67 1.89
CA ALA A 17 -23.10 16.90 1.31
C ALA A 17 -21.85 17.39 2.06
N ALA A 18 -20.99 18.16 1.40
CA ALA A 18 -19.74 18.68 1.98
C ALA A 18 -19.96 19.46 3.31
N GLU A 19 -21.14 20.03 3.51
CA GLU A 19 -21.57 20.71 4.74
C GLU A 19 -21.70 19.79 5.96
N GLU A 20 -21.91 18.47 5.74
CA GLU A 20 -21.97 17.49 6.83
C GLU A 20 -20.59 17.16 7.44
N PHE A 21 -19.51 17.63 6.85
CA PHE A 21 -18.13 17.43 7.32
C PHE A 21 -17.55 18.67 8.02
N ALA A 22 -18.41 19.55 8.54
CA ALA A 22 -17.96 20.71 9.28
C ALA A 22 -16.97 20.31 10.39
N PRO A 23 -15.81 21.00 10.51
CA PRO A 23 -14.87 20.75 11.59
C PRO A 23 -15.57 20.95 12.95
N PRO A 24 -15.06 20.30 14.01
CA PRO A 24 -15.59 20.55 15.35
C PRO A 24 -15.51 22.03 15.69
N PRO A 25 -16.41 22.56 16.54
CA PRO A 25 -16.36 23.94 17.00
C PRO A 25 -14.95 24.32 17.45
N THR A 26 -14.47 25.50 17.11
CA THR A 26 -13.10 25.98 17.34
C THR A 26 -12.65 25.91 18.79
N GLU A 27 -13.58 25.84 19.72
CA GLU A 27 -13.34 25.69 21.17
C GLU A 27 -12.58 24.40 21.55
N PHE A 28 -12.58 23.40 20.66
CA PHE A 28 -11.90 22.11 20.87
C PHE A 28 -10.48 22.05 20.30
N VAL A 29 -10.05 23.07 19.56
CA VAL A 29 -8.83 23.01 18.75
C VAL A 29 -7.68 23.81 19.35
N THR A 30 -7.88 24.61 20.37
CA THR A 30 -6.86 25.55 20.88
C THR A 30 -6.45 25.30 22.32
N SER A 31 -5.40 24.48 22.50
CA SER A 31 -4.41 24.75 23.56
C SER A 31 -3.03 24.65 22.93
N PRO A 32 -2.23 25.71 22.87
CA PRO A 32 -0.84 25.65 22.44
C PRO A 32 -0.04 24.73 23.38
N PRO A 33 1.01 24.07 22.91
CA PRO A 33 1.86 23.24 23.75
C PRO A 33 2.54 24.14 24.81
N GLY A 34 2.19 23.93 26.07
CA GLY A 34 2.75 24.69 27.19
C GLY A 34 1.74 25.36 28.14
N ALA A 35 0.45 25.37 27.81
CA ALA A 35 -0.56 25.85 28.73
C ALA A 35 -0.86 24.80 29.79
N THR A 36 -0.63 25.12 31.06
CA THR A 36 -1.06 24.32 32.20
C THR A 36 -2.55 24.09 32.09
N SER A 37 -2.99 22.83 32.09
CA SER A 37 -4.39 22.40 31.98
C SER A 37 -5.27 23.20 32.91
N PRO A 38 -6.30 23.88 32.39
CA PRO A 38 -7.32 24.41 33.27
C PRO A 38 -7.96 23.20 33.96
N LYS A 39 -8.02 23.24 35.31
CA LYS A 39 -8.80 22.30 36.12
C LYS A 39 -10.19 22.26 35.49
N VAL A 40 -10.54 21.13 34.87
CA VAL A 40 -11.89 20.88 34.40
C VAL A 40 -12.82 21.03 35.63
N ARG A 41 -13.46 22.17 35.73
CA ARG A 41 -14.61 22.28 36.63
C ARG A 41 -15.63 21.27 36.12
N GLN A 42 -16.09 20.38 36.96
CA GLN A 42 -17.34 19.65 36.80
C GLN A 42 -18.51 20.66 36.76
N ALA A 43 -18.61 21.39 35.66
CA ALA A 43 -19.85 22.06 35.26
C ALA A 43 -20.76 20.92 34.76
N GLY A 44 -21.99 20.86 35.17
CA GLY A 44 -22.97 19.89 34.70
C GLY A 44 -22.91 19.79 33.19
N ALA A 45 -22.78 18.57 32.67
CA ALA A 45 -22.53 18.32 31.25
C ALA A 45 -23.62 19.03 30.44
N ASP A 46 -23.20 19.90 29.52
CA ASP A 46 -24.16 20.55 28.61
C ASP A 46 -24.79 19.45 27.74
N PRO A 47 -26.11 19.26 27.76
CA PRO A 47 -26.78 18.21 26.98
C PRO A 47 -26.49 18.32 25.48
N HIS A 48 -26.24 19.53 24.94
CA HIS A 48 -25.86 19.75 23.56
C HIS A 48 -24.46 19.21 23.28
N HIS A 49 -23.53 19.35 24.20
CA HIS A 49 -22.17 18.85 24.11
C HIS A 49 -22.14 17.31 24.10
N GLU A 50 -22.89 16.67 25.02
CA GLU A 50 -22.98 15.20 25.05
C GLU A 50 -23.63 14.63 23.79
N ALA A 51 -24.71 15.26 23.31
CA ALA A 51 -25.35 14.87 22.05
C ALA A 51 -24.43 15.02 20.85
N TRP A 52 -23.63 16.09 20.80
CA TRP A 52 -22.61 16.27 19.76
C TRP A 52 -21.54 15.17 19.83
N ILE A 53 -20.96 14.91 21.02
CA ILE A 53 -19.96 13.85 21.21
C ILE A 53 -20.50 12.52 20.68
N LYS A 54 -21.71 12.15 21.09
CA LYS A 54 -22.35 10.89 20.66
C LYS A 54 -22.49 10.81 19.14
N THR A 55 -23.08 11.84 18.53
CA THR A 55 -23.34 11.87 17.10
C THR A 55 -22.05 11.85 16.29
N PHE A 56 -21.05 12.63 16.71
CA PHE A 56 -19.77 12.71 16.02
C PHE A 56 -18.95 11.42 16.17
N ARG A 57 -18.98 10.81 17.37
CA ARG A 57 -18.39 9.49 17.64
C ARG A 57 -18.98 8.42 16.72
N GLU A 58 -20.32 8.29 16.66
CA GLU A 58 -21.00 7.34 15.78
C GLU A 58 -20.65 7.55 14.30
N LYS A 59 -20.55 8.80 13.85
CA LYS A 59 -20.16 9.14 12.50
C LYS A 59 -18.71 8.76 12.21
N ALA A 60 -17.80 9.04 13.14
CA ALA A 60 -16.39 8.70 13.00
C ALA A 60 -16.14 7.18 13.07
N GLU A 61 -16.92 6.43 13.85
CA GLU A 61 -16.89 4.95 13.90
C GLU A 61 -17.35 4.31 12.58
N LYS A 62 -18.30 4.93 11.89
CA LYS A 62 -18.83 4.41 10.61
C LYS A 62 -17.95 4.73 9.40
N HIS A 63 -17.19 5.82 9.46
CA HIS A 63 -16.51 6.36 8.29
C HIS A 63 -15.03 6.61 8.56
N LEU A 64 -14.16 5.75 8.04
CA LEU A 64 -12.70 5.89 8.12
C LEU A 64 -12.23 7.26 7.58
N TYR A 65 -12.87 7.77 6.51
CA TYR A 65 -12.54 9.09 5.97
C TYR A 65 -12.79 10.22 6.98
N VAL A 66 -13.95 10.22 7.64
CA VAL A 66 -14.29 11.20 8.68
C VAL A 66 -13.33 11.10 9.86
N PHE A 67 -13.09 9.88 10.34
CA PHE A 67 -12.14 9.62 11.41
C PHE A 67 -10.75 10.18 11.06
N THR A 68 -10.23 9.85 9.88
CA THR A 68 -8.90 10.27 9.47
C THR A 68 -8.80 11.79 9.28
N LYS A 69 -9.79 12.39 8.60
CA LYS A 69 -9.77 13.81 8.30
C LYS A 69 -10.04 14.68 9.52
N SER A 70 -11.10 14.36 10.26
CA SER A 70 -11.60 15.23 11.33
C SER A 70 -11.04 14.88 12.71
N VAL A 71 -10.94 13.59 13.08
CA VAL A 71 -10.41 13.19 14.39
C VAL A 71 -8.89 13.25 14.42
N LEU A 72 -8.22 12.70 13.39
CA LEU A 72 -6.77 12.71 13.31
C LEU A 72 -6.19 13.98 12.67
N GLY A 73 -7.04 14.93 12.25
CA GLY A 73 -6.62 16.23 11.71
C GLY A 73 -5.89 16.15 10.36
N ARG A 74 -6.16 15.10 9.55
CA ARG A 74 -5.54 14.96 8.22
C ARG A 74 -6.33 15.76 7.18
N LEU A 75 -6.34 17.09 7.32
CA LEU A 75 -7.18 18.00 6.54
C LEU A 75 -6.88 18.00 5.03
N TYR A 76 -5.71 17.51 4.63
CA TYR A 76 -5.31 17.39 3.22
C TYR A 76 -6.00 16.24 2.48
N LEU A 77 -6.84 15.45 3.13
CA LEU A 77 -7.59 14.38 2.45
C LEU A 77 -8.70 14.96 1.58
N THR A 78 -8.77 14.50 0.33
CA THR A 78 -9.77 14.90 -0.66
C THR A 78 -10.83 13.81 -0.87
N GLN A 79 -11.98 14.21 -1.42
CA GLN A 79 -13.05 13.27 -1.72
C GLN A 79 -12.73 12.40 -2.94
N ASN A 80 -12.07 12.94 -3.96
CA ASN A 80 -11.80 12.22 -5.21
C ASN A 80 -10.85 11.05 -5.05
N LEU A 81 -9.82 11.19 -4.21
CA LEU A 81 -8.80 10.15 -4.01
C LEU A 81 -9.03 9.35 -2.72
N HIS A 82 -9.18 10.06 -1.60
CA HIS A 82 -9.07 9.43 -0.29
C HIS A 82 -10.38 8.83 0.22
N LEU A 83 -11.53 9.40 -0.15
CA LEU A 83 -12.83 8.82 0.22
C LEU A 83 -13.05 7.45 -0.44
N PRO A 84 -12.82 7.26 -1.77
CA PRO A 84 -12.88 5.93 -2.39
C PRO A 84 -11.91 4.93 -1.74
N LEU A 85 -10.69 5.35 -1.40
CA LEU A 85 -9.72 4.50 -0.71
C LEU A 85 -10.24 4.07 0.67
N CYS A 86 -10.74 5.00 1.48
CA CYS A 86 -11.30 4.68 2.79
C CYS A 86 -12.49 3.72 2.68
N ASN A 87 -13.39 3.96 1.73
CA ASN A 87 -14.55 3.09 1.47
C ASN A 87 -14.11 1.69 1.02
N PHE A 88 -13.12 1.60 0.16
CA PHE A 88 -12.54 0.32 -0.26
C PHE A 88 -11.96 -0.45 0.94
N LEU A 89 -11.18 0.21 1.80
CA LEU A 89 -10.55 -0.41 2.95
C LEU A 89 -11.58 -0.91 3.98
N GLN A 90 -12.60 -0.12 4.27
CA GLN A 90 -13.59 -0.46 5.30
C GLN A 90 -14.69 -1.43 4.84
N ASN A 91 -14.87 -1.66 3.53
CA ASN A 91 -15.86 -2.60 3.01
C ASN A 91 -15.37 -4.05 3.11
N ILE A 92 -15.49 -4.66 4.27
CA ILE A 92 -15.02 -6.04 4.52
C ILE A 92 -15.84 -7.09 3.77
N SER A 93 -17.10 -6.80 3.44
CA SER A 93 -17.93 -7.73 2.63
C SER A 93 -17.37 -7.97 1.22
N LEU A 94 -16.53 -7.07 0.72
CA LEU A 94 -15.88 -7.21 -0.58
C LEU A 94 -14.79 -8.30 -0.56
N SER A 95 -13.93 -8.28 0.43
CA SER A 95 -12.89 -9.28 0.71
C SER A 95 -12.23 -8.95 2.06
N ASP A 96 -11.74 -9.96 2.75
CA ASP A 96 -10.86 -9.86 3.92
C ASP A 96 -9.41 -9.55 3.54
N ARG A 97 -9.06 -9.69 2.25
CA ARG A 97 -7.73 -9.44 1.70
C ARG A 97 -7.78 -8.36 0.63
N LYS A 98 -7.09 -7.25 0.85
CA LYS A 98 -7.14 -6.07 -0.02
C LYS A 98 -5.77 -5.53 -0.35
N MET A 99 -5.60 -5.08 -1.57
CA MET A 99 -4.43 -4.37 -2.03
C MET A 99 -4.82 -3.01 -2.62
N ALA A 100 -4.12 -1.94 -2.22
CA ALA A 100 -4.29 -0.62 -2.81
C ALA A 100 -2.95 -0.09 -3.34
N LEU A 101 -2.89 0.20 -4.64
CA LEU A 101 -1.77 0.88 -5.27
C LEU A 101 -2.16 2.33 -5.49
N ILE A 102 -1.52 3.22 -4.74
CA ILE A 102 -1.82 4.65 -4.72
C ILE A 102 -0.54 5.40 -5.06
N PRO A 103 -0.59 6.46 -5.89
CA PRO A 103 0.56 7.22 -6.29
C PRO A 103 1.41 7.70 -5.10
N ARG A 104 2.69 7.88 -5.34
CA ARG A 104 3.60 8.43 -4.34
C ARG A 104 3.13 9.82 -3.88
N GLU A 105 3.38 10.18 -2.63
CA GLU A 105 2.98 11.44 -1.99
C GLU A 105 1.46 11.68 -1.85
N CYS A 106 0.64 10.69 -2.15
CA CYS A 106 -0.81 10.77 -2.05
C CYS A 106 -1.38 10.27 -0.70
N GLY A 107 -0.64 10.33 0.39
CA GLY A 107 -1.13 10.11 1.75
C GLY A 107 -1.55 8.68 2.10
N LYS A 108 -1.20 7.67 1.29
CA LYS A 108 -1.58 6.26 1.50
C LYS A 108 -1.25 5.72 2.89
N THR A 109 0.00 5.89 3.34
CA THR A 109 0.48 5.44 4.66
C THR A 109 -0.29 6.10 5.80
N SER A 110 -0.66 7.39 5.66
CA SER A 110 -1.44 8.11 6.68
C SER A 110 -2.82 7.52 6.90
N ILE A 111 -3.42 6.93 5.89
CA ILE A 111 -4.73 6.27 5.98
C ILE A 111 -4.55 4.84 6.46
N VAL A 112 -3.68 4.05 5.80
CA VAL A 112 -3.64 2.60 5.99
C VAL A 112 -2.82 2.19 7.19
N SER A 113 -1.65 2.83 7.41
CA SER A 113 -0.76 2.45 8.51
C SER A 113 -0.96 3.28 9.78
N HIS A 114 -1.61 4.46 9.70
CA HIS A 114 -1.84 5.29 10.87
C HIS A 114 -3.32 5.33 11.30
N ALA A 115 -4.23 5.66 10.38
CA ALA A 115 -5.64 5.86 10.71
C ALA A 115 -6.43 4.55 10.81
N LEU A 116 -6.30 3.65 9.85
CA LEU A 116 -7.02 2.38 9.82
C LEU A 116 -6.81 1.54 11.09
N PRO A 117 -5.57 1.36 11.61
CA PRO A 117 -5.36 0.63 12.87
C PRO A 117 -6.12 1.24 14.05
N LEU A 118 -6.07 2.56 14.20
CA LEU A 118 -6.80 3.27 15.25
C LEU A 118 -8.31 3.19 15.06
N HIS A 119 -8.78 3.29 13.81
CA HIS A 119 -10.21 3.16 13.49
C HIS A 119 -10.74 1.75 13.77
N ILE A 120 -9.92 0.72 13.60
CA ILE A 120 -10.29 -0.65 14.01
C ILE A 120 -10.43 -0.75 15.53
N ILE A 121 -9.51 -0.17 16.28
CA ILE A 121 -9.48 -0.28 17.75
C ILE A 121 -10.66 0.43 18.41
N ILE A 122 -11.16 1.53 17.85
CA ILE A 122 -12.28 2.27 18.41
C ILE A 122 -13.65 1.62 18.17
N GLN A 123 -13.73 0.59 17.31
CA GLN A 123 -15.01 -0.01 16.94
C GLN A 123 -15.73 -0.65 18.15
N PRO A 124 -16.98 -0.26 18.43
CA PRO A 124 -17.77 -0.90 19.46
C PRO A 124 -18.29 -2.26 18.96
N ARG A 125 -18.44 -3.23 19.85
CA ARG A 125 -18.85 -4.60 19.51
C ARG A 125 -20.13 -4.67 18.69
N ALA A 126 -21.11 -3.88 19.05
CA ALA A 126 -22.45 -3.95 18.45
C ALA A 126 -22.50 -3.47 16.98
N THR A 127 -21.59 -2.59 16.60
CA THR A 127 -21.56 -1.94 15.26
C THR A 127 -20.21 -2.05 14.58
N ASN A 128 -19.37 -2.99 15.01
CA ASN A 128 -18.03 -3.17 14.45
C ASN A 128 -18.12 -3.56 12.97
N ILE A 129 -17.64 -2.67 12.11
CA ILE A 129 -17.68 -2.84 10.66
C ILE A 129 -16.58 -3.76 10.14
N TYR A 130 -15.53 -4.03 10.93
CA TYR A 130 -14.41 -4.90 10.56
C TYR A 130 -14.54 -6.30 11.11
N PHE A 131 -15.02 -6.43 12.36
CA PHE A 131 -15.14 -7.68 13.10
C PHE A 131 -16.51 -7.77 13.75
N PRO A 132 -17.54 -8.22 13.01
CA PRO A 132 -18.89 -8.31 13.53
C PRO A 132 -18.96 -9.10 14.84
N ASN A 133 -19.62 -8.52 15.85
CA ASN A 133 -19.78 -9.08 17.20
C ASN A 133 -18.49 -9.18 18.05
N GLU A 134 -17.39 -8.56 17.62
CA GLU A 134 -16.14 -8.48 18.38
C GLU A 134 -15.82 -7.03 18.74
N HIS A 135 -15.09 -6.83 19.83
CA HIS A 135 -14.59 -5.51 20.21
C HIS A 135 -13.37 -5.13 19.37
N GLY A 136 -13.30 -3.89 18.90
CA GLY A 136 -12.15 -3.37 18.19
C GLY A 136 -10.87 -3.42 19.02
N TYR A 137 -10.94 -3.14 20.30
CA TYR A 137 -9.79 -3.13 21.21
C TYR A 137 -9.18 -4.52 21.50
N ASP A 138 -9.89 -5.60 21.16
CA ASP A 138 -9.36 -6.96 21.25
C ASP A 138 -8.47 -7.32 20.05
N GLN A 139 -8.43 -6.47 19.03
CA GLN A 139 -7.69 -6.76 17.80
C GLN A 139 -6.18 -6.58 18.00
N ARG A 140 -5.43 -7.38 17.28
CA ARG A 140 -3.96 -7.46 17.30
C ARG A 140 -3.45 -7.18 15.91
N ILE A 141 -2.78 -6.05 15.74
CA ILE A 141 -2.45 -5.47 14.46
C ILE A 141 -0.94 -5.47 14.27
N ILE A 142 -0.48 -6.14 13.22
CA ILE A 142 0.92 -6.06 12.78
C ILE A 142 0.99 -5.06 11.62
N ILE A 143 1.92 -4.11 11.74
CA ILE A 143 2.29 -3.18 10.68
C ILE A 143 3.66 -3.60 10.17
N ALA A 144 3.74 -4.00 8.91
CA ALA A 144 4.95 -4.44 8.25
C ALA A 144 5.35 -3.46 7.15
N SER A 145 6.63 -3.16 7.04
CA SER A 145 7.21 -2.37 5.95
C SER A 145 8.52 -2.98 5.48
N LYS A 146 9.07 -2.54 4.33
CA LYS A 146 10.35 -3.01 3.82
C LYS A 146 11.44 -2.98 4.88
N ALA A 147 11.63 -1.84 5.52
CA ALA A 147 12.56 -1.67 6.62
C ALA A 147 11.82 -1.59 7.96
N ALA A 148 12.31 -2.27 8.99
CA ALA A 148 11.74 -2.22 10.34
C ALA A 148 11.58 -0.79 10.86
N ARG A 149 12.49 0.12 10.49
CA ARG A 149 12.42 1.53 10.86
C ARG A 149 11.15 2.21 10.36
N LEU A 150 10.72 1.95 9.13
CA LEU A 150 9.51 2.55 8.54
C LEU A 150 8.25 2.09 9.29
N ALA A 151 8.17 0.80 9.62
CA ALA A 151 7.08 0.27 10.45
C ALA A 151 7.09 0.89 11.86
N THR A 152 8.26 1.04 12.45
CA THR A 152 8.45 1.70 13.76
C THR A 152 8.05 3.17 13.71
N ASP A 153 8.37 3.90 12.64
CA ASP A 153 7.99 5.29 12.47
C ASP A 153 6.46 5.43 12.35
N SER A 154 5.79 4.51 11.65
CA SER A 154 4.32 4.44 11.61
C SER A 154 3.73 4.18 13.01
N LEU A 155 4.32 3.27 13.77
CA LEU A 155 3.88 2.98 15.13
C LEU A 155 4.08 4.18 16.07
N ARG A 156 5.15 4.95 15.91
CA ARG A 156 5.37 6.20 16.68
C ARG A 156 4.30 7.25 16.41
N ILE A 157 3.79 7.33 15.18
CA ILE A 157 2.68 8.24 14.83
C ILE A 157 1.39 7.80 15.52
N ILE A 158 1.09 6.49 15.55
CA ILE A 158 -0.04 5.93 16.31
C ILE A 158 0.13 6.22 17.80
N GLN A 159 1.33 5.99 18.36
CA GLN A 159 1.66 6.28 19.75
C GLN A 159 1.45 7.75 20.08
N SER A 160 1.99 8.65 19.26
CA SER A 160 1.83 10.09 19.43
C SER A 160 0.36 10.53 19.36
N ALA A 161 -0.42 10.01 18.42
CA ALA A 161 -1.86 10.28 18.35
C ALA A 161 -2.58 9.79 19.62
N SER A 162 -2.25 8.59 20.11
CA SER A 162 -2.82 8.02 21.34
C SER A 162 -2.44 8.82 22.59
N GLU A 163 -1.26 9.42 22.64
CA GLU A 163 -0.77 10.21 23.77
C GLU A 163 -1.31 11.66 23.77
N SER A 164 -1.42 12.31 22.60
CA SER A 164 -1.57 13.75 22.47
C SER A 164 -2.86 14.24 21.80
N ASN A 165 -3.59 13.40 21.06
CA ASN A 165 -4.80 13.83 20.38
C ASN A 165 -5.97 13.93 21.37
N GLN A 166 -6.34 15.16 21.76
CA GLN A 166 -7.40 15.40 22.74
C GLN A 166 -8.76 14.97 22.22
N LEU A 167 -9.08 15.20 20.95
CA LEU A 167 -10.36 14.81 20.36
C LEU A 167 -10.52 13.28 20.36
N LEU A 168 -9.47 12.55 20.03
CA LEU A 168 -9.45 11.09 20.08
C LEU A 168 -9.77 10.57 21.50
N LYS A 169 -9.13 11.17 22.51
CA LYS A 169 -9.37 10.81 23.93
C LYS A 169 -10.72 11.23 24.44
N THR A 170 -11.24 12.38 24.01
CA THR A 170 -12.57 12.86 24.38
C THR A 170 -13.66 11.95 23.84
N LEU A 171 -13.50 11.48 22.59
CA LEU A 171 -14.50 10.62 21.94
C LEU A 171 -14.44 9.18 22.44
N TRP A 172 -13.24 8.65 22.78
CA TRP A 172 -13.06 7.26 23.27
C TRP A 172 -12.14 7.20 24.47
N PRO A 173 -12.52 7.83 25.63
CA PRO A 173 -11.67 7.86 26.82
C PRO A 173 -11.33 6.46 27.35
N GLU A 174 -12.21 5.49 27.11
CA GLU A 174 -12.06 4.10 27.54
C GLU A 174 -11.07 3.29 26.69
N ARG A 175 -10.57 3.85 25.55
CA ARG A 175 -9.68 3.16 24.58
C ARG A 175 -8.24 3.64 24.63
N PHE A 176 -7.98 4.78 25.27
CA PHE A 176 -6.67 5.40 25.29
C PHE A 176 -6.23 5.73 26.71
N TRP A 177 -4.95 5.61 26.97
CA TRP A 177 -4.37 6.04 28.23
C TRP A 177 -4.54 7.55 28.43
N GLU A 178 -4.76 7.99 29.66
CA GLU A 178 -4.94 9.41 29.96
C GLU A 178 -3.72 10.25 29.52
N ASP A 179 -2.54 9.72 29.81
CA ASP A 179 -1.28 10.32 29.38
C ASP A 179 -0.19 9.25 29.16
N ARG A 180 0.98 9.70 28.72
CA ARG A 180 2.16 8.86 28.51
C ARG A 180 2.68 8.22 29.81
N LYS A 181 2.51 8.89 30.97
CA LYS A 181 2.95 8.38 32.26
C LYS A 181 2.09 7.18 32.67
N GLN A 182 0.77 7.32 32.52
CA GLN A 182 -0.16 6.22 32.74
C GLN A 182 0.11 5.06 31.77
N ALA A 183 0.29 5.33 30.49
CA ALA A 183 0.63 4.30 29.50
C ALA A 183 1.88 3.51 29.89
N ARG A 184 2.95 4.18 30.32
CA ARG A 184 4.20 3.53 30.75
C ARG A 184 4.08 2.74 32.05
N SER A 185 3.20 3.16 32.96
CA SER A 185 3.03 2.50 34.25
C SER A 185 2.05 1.33 34.23
N GLN A 186 1.03 1.37 33.37
CA GLN A 186 -0.04 0.38 33.37
C GLN A 186 0.00 -0.56 32.16
N SER A 187 0.60 -0.13 31.03
CA SER A 187 0.73 -0.99 29.86
C SER A 187 1.86 -2.01 30.03
N LYS A 188 1.60 -3.26 29.67
CA LYS A 188 2.62 -4.33 29.62
C LYS A 188 3.67 -4.08 28.53
N ALA A 189 3.34 -3.32 27.47
CA ALA A 189 4.26 -2.90 26.41
C ALA A 189 3.89 -1.50 25.90
N TRP A 190 4.83 -0.56 26.03
CA TRP A 190 4.74 0.80 25.51
C TRP A 190 6.10 1.23 24.97
N SER A 191 6.44 0.69 23.82
CA SER A 191 7.75 0.85 23.18
C SER A 191 7.61 1.34 21.73
N ASN A 192 8.74 1.54 21.06
CA ASN A 192 8.73 1.91 19.65
C ASN A 192 8.29 0.79 18.71
N ASN A 193 8.32 -0.47 19.17
CA ASN A 193 8.01 -1.63 18.35
C ASN A 193 6.69 -2.30 18.73
N GLU A 194 6.21 -2.07 19.95
CA GLU A 194 5.01 -2.71 20.48
C GLU A 194 4.24 -1.75 21.38
N LEU A 195 2.94 -1.70 21.19
CA LEU A 195 2.02 -0.92 22.02
C LEU A 195 0.84 -1.79 22.46
N ILE A 196 0.51 -1.72 23.75
CA ILE A 196 -0.72 -2.29 24.31
C ILE A 196 -1.59 -1.12 24.81
N LEU A 197 -2.75 -0.94 24.18
CA LEU A 197 -3.79 -0.02 24.62
C LEU A 197 -4.64 -0.63 25.74
N PRO A 198 -5.48 0.16 26.43
CA PRO A 198 -6.42 -0.38 27.41
C PRO A 198 -7.28 -1.49 26.82
N ARG A 199 -7.27 -2.65 27.48
CA ARG A 199 -8.04 -3.85 27.13
C ARG A 199 -8.87 -4.30 28.32
N ASP A 200 -9.94 -5.02 28.04
CA ASP A 200 -10.66 -5.74 29.09
C ASP A 200 -9.78 -6.87 29.64
N GLN A 201 -9.65 -6.93 30.97
CA GLN A 201 -8.81 -7.93 31.64
C GLN A 201 -9.23 -9.37 31.36
N ALA A 202 -10.48 -9.59 30.95
CA ALA A 202 -10.99 -10.92 30.59
C ALA A 202 -10.32 -11.51 29.33
N ASN A 203 -9.70 -10.68 28.47
CA ASN A 203 -9.08 -11.07 27.20
C ASN A 203 -7.56 -10.82 27.23
N GLU A 204 -6.84 -11.59 28.03
CA GLU A 204 -5.38 -11.54 28.05
C GLU A 204 -4.77 -12.27 26.85
N TRP A 205 -4.64 -11.54 25.72
CA TRP A 205 -3.86 -12.03 24.60
C TRP A 205 -2.36 -11.77 24.84
N PRO A 206 -1.47 -12.74 24.52
CA PRO A 206 -0.02 -12.53 24.63
C PRO A 206 0.48 -11.49 23.62
N ASP A 207 -0.16 -11.37 22.46
CA ASP A 207 0.22 -10.43 21.41
C ASP A 207 -0.16 -8.98 21.75
N PRO A 208 0.67 -7.96 21.42
CA PRO A 208 0.35 -6.56 21.64
C PRO A 208 -0.81 -6.08 20.75
N THR A 209 -1.39 -4.91 21.10
CA THR A 209 -2.40 -4.26 20.25
C THR A 209 -1.80 -3.89 18.90
N PHE A 210 -0.58 -3.34 18.92
CA PHE A 210 0.17 -3.01 17.70
C PHE A 210 1.60 -3.53 17.81
N ARG A 211 2.10 -4.08 16.69
CA ARG A 211 3.49 -4.50 16.52
C ARG A 211 4.02 -4.03 15.19
N ALA A 212 5.23 -3.43 15.19
CA ALA A 212 5.95 -3.03 13.99
C ALA A 212 7.00 -4.07 13.62
N VAL A 213 7.06 -4.46 12.33
CA VAL A 213 8.03 -5.44 11.83
C VAL A 213 8.60 -5.02 10.47
N GLY A 214 9.82 -5.45 10.16
CA GLY A 214 10.41 -5.32 8.82
C GLY A 214 10.27 -6.60 8.01
N VAL A 215 10.38 -6.51 6.68
CA VAL A 215 10.53 -7.68 5.81
C VAL A 215 11.73 -8.50 6.27
N GLY A 216 11.58 -9.83 6.33
CA GLY A 216 12.60 -10.75 6.83
C GLY A 216 12.56 -10.98 8.35
N ALA A 217 11.81 -10.19 9.12
CA ALA A 217 11.62 -10.46 10.52
C ALA A 217 10.86 -11.78 10.74
N ALA A 218 11.23 -12.51 11.79
CA ALA A 218 10.49 -13.69 12.22
C ALA A 218 9.15 -13.25 12.85
N ILE A 219 8.07 -13.61 12.20
CA ILE A 219 6.68 -13.33 12.65
C ILE A 219 5.95 -14.61 13.07
N THR A 220 6.62 -15.76 12.96
CA THR A 220 6.09 -17.06 13.39
C THR A 220 5.78 -17.07 14.89
N GLY A 221 4.62 -17.61 15.25
CA GLY A 221 4.15 -17.63 16.64
C GLY A 221 3.30 -16.41 17.04
N SER A 222 3.22 -15.37 16.21
CA SER A 222 2.24 -14.30 16.39
C SER A 222 0.88 -14.71 15.83
N HIS A 223 -0.18 -14.20 16.43
CA HIS A 223 -1.57 -14.48 16.02
C HIS A 223 -2.33 -13.17 15.78
N PRO A 224 -1.92 -12.38 14.76
CA PRO A 224 -2.61 -11.14 14.47
C PRO A 224 -4.03 -11.40 13.96
N SER A 225 -4.93 -10.46 14.24
CA SER A 225 -6.23 -10.38 13.56
C SER A 225 -6.16 -9.47 12.33
N VAL A 226 -5.16 -8.59 12.27
CA VAL A 226 -4.92 -7.68 11.14
C VAL A 226 -3.45 -7.64 10.77
N LEU A 227 -3.17 -7.77 9.48
CA LEU A 227 -1.83 -7.63 8.92
C LEU A 227 -1.84 -6.49 7.89
N ILE A 228 -1.16 -5.39 8.22
CA ILE A 228 -0.97 -4.25 7.33
C ILE A 228 0.44 -4.34 6.74
N LYS A 229 0.53 -4.30 5.44
CA LYS A 229 1.76 -4.37 4.65
C LYS A 229 1.91 -3.08 3.87
N ASP A 230 2.77 -2.18 4.35
CA ASP A 230 2.97 -0.85 3.81
C ASP A 230 4.35 -0.73 3.17
N ASP A 231 4.37 -0.51 1.85
CA ASP A 231 5.59 -0.39 1.04
C ASP A 231 6.62 -1.50 1.36
N LEU A 232 6.24 -2.77 1.10
CA LEU A 232 7.11 -3.94 1.32
C LEU A 232 8.31 -4.01 0.38
N ILE A 233 8.31 -3.21 -0.67
CA ILE A 233 9.39 -3.09 -1.66
C ILE A 233 9.79 -1.63 -1.83
N ASN A 234 11.04 -1.41 -2.22
CA ASN A 234 11.63 -0.09 -2.44
C ASN A 234 12.58 -0.08 -3.67
N GLU A 235 13.38 0.95 -3.80
CA GLU A 235 14.34 1.13 -4.89
C GLU A 235 15.38 0.00 -4.99
N GLU A 236 15.82 -0.58 -3.86
CA GLU A 236 16.78 -1.70 -3.86
C GLU A 236 16.17 -2.94 -4.53
N ASP A 237 14.86 -3.19 -4.31
CA ASP A 237 14.16 -4.31 -4.92
C ASP A 237 14.04 -4.15 -6.44
N HIS A 238 13.92 -2.91 -6.94
CA HIS A 238 13.89 -2.62 -8.36
C HIS A 238 15.15 -3.10 -9.07
N SER A 239 16.31 -2.89 -8.45
CA SER A 239 17.61 -3.19 -9.04
C SER A 239 18.08 -4.63 -8.82
N SER A 240 17.46 -5.41 -7.95
CA SER A 240 17.90 -6.76 -7.57
C SER A 240 16.77 -7.79 -7.57
N PRO A 241 16.74 -8.71 -8.55
CA PRO A 241 15.76 -9.80 -8.58
C PRO A 241 15.79 -10.69 -7.31
N VAL A 242 16.95 -10.86 -6.69
CA VAL A 242 17.10 -11.66 -5.46
C VAL A 242 16.40 -10.99 -4.28
N VAL A 243 16.57 -9.67 -4.15
CA VAL A 243 15.93 -8.89 -3.08
C VAL A 243 14.41 -8.84 -3.29
N MET A 244 13.95 -8.68 -4.53
CA MET A 244 12.53 -8.77 -4.88
C MET A 244 11.95 -10.14 -4.51
N GLN A 245 12.66 -11.23 -4.84
CA GLN A 245 12.22 -12.58 -4.49
C GLN A 245 12.12 -12.79 -2.97
N THR A 246 12.99 -12.18 -2.19
CA THR A 246 12.92 -12.20 -0.72
C THR A 246 11.65 -11.53 -0.21
N ALA A 247 11.24 -10.40 -0.79
CA ALA A 247 9.99 -9.73 -0.43
C ALA A 247 8.77 -10.59 -0.79
N ILE A 248 8.76 -11.24 -1.95
CA ILE A 248 7.70 -12.16 -2.38
C ILE A 248 7.61 -13.37 -1.43
N GLN A 249 8.75 -13.98 -1.08
CA GLN A 249 8.78 -15.11 -0.14
C GLN A 249 8.26 -14.70 1.24
N TRP A 250 8.70 -13.57 1.75
CA TRP A 250 8.24 -13.07 3.05
C TRP A 250 6.73 -12.77 3.03
N HIS A 251 6.21 -12.17 1.95
CA HIS A 251 4.78 -11.97 1.76
C HIS A 251 4.03 -13.31 1.80
N THR A 252 4.52 -14.32 1.08
CA THR A 252 3.93 -15.66 1.03
C THR A 252 3.92 -16.33 2.42
N VAL A 253 5.05 -16.31 3.13
CA VAL A 253 5.16 -16.90 4.48
C VAL A 253 4.26 -16.17 5.48
N SER A 254 4.20 -14.84 5.40
CA SER A 254 3.37 -14.04 6.30
C SER A 254 1.86 -14.35 6.16
N ARG A 255 1.41 -14.88 5.02
CA ARG A 255 0.04 -15.34 4.83
C ARG A 255 -0.36 -16.49 5.76
N ALA A 256 0.60 -17.30 6.21
CA ALA A 256 0.32 -18.36 7.18
C ALA A 256 -0.24 -17.81 8.51
N LEU A 257 0.04 -16.55 8.85
CA LEU A 257 -0.48 -15.89 10.05
C LEU A 257 -1.95 -15.52 9.94
N ILE A 258 -2.46 -15.37 8.72
CA ILE A 258 -3.82 -14.88 8.42
C ILE A 258 -4.75 -15.98 7.91
N ASN A 259 -4.37 -17.26 8.08
CA ASN A 259 -5.20 -18.41 7.65
C ASN A 259 -6.44 -18.66 8.52
N ARG A 260 -6.64 -17.85 9.58
CA ARG A 260 -7.84 -17.96 10.43
C ARG A 260 -8.99 -17.19 9.80
N PRO A 261 -10.20 -17.73 9.80
CA PRO A 261 -11.39 -16.98 9.40
C PRO A 261 -11.49 -15.67 10.18
N GLY A 262 -11.84 -14.59 9.49
CA GLY A 262 -11.98 -13.26 10.10
C GLY A 262 -10.68 -12.46 10.26
N THR A 263 -9.53 -12.97 9.82
CA THR A 263 -8.30 -12.17 9.79
C THR A 263 -8.26 -11.27 8.56
N LEU A 264 -7.85 -10.01 8.73
CA LEU A 264 -7.81 -9.03 7.66
C LEU A 264 -6.37 -8.79 7.17
N GLU A 265 -6.20 -8.67 5.86
CA GLU A 265 -4.94 -8.28 5.23
C GLU A 265 -5.12 -7.03 4.37
N PHE A 266 -4.26 -6.05 4.60
CA PHE A 266 -4.19 -4.83 3.81
C PHE A 266 -2.77 -4.65 3.26
N VAL A 267 -2.64 -4.71 1.94
CA VAL A 267 -1.37 -4.45 1.24
C VAL A 267 -1.48 -3.09 0.58
N ILE A 268 -0.51 -2.22 0.82
CA ILE A 268 -0.46 -0.91 0.19
C ILE A 268 0.94 -0.62 -0.35
N GLY A 269 1.00 0.06 -1.48
CA GLY A 269 2.28 0.42 -2.07
C GLY A 269 2.18 1.24 -3.33
N THR A 270 3.34 1.39 -3.95
CA THR A 270 3.54 1.92 -5.30
C THR A 270 4.38 0.94 -6.11
N ARG A 271 4.21 0.94 -7.43
CA ARG A 271 4.97 0.05 -8.33
C ARG A 271 6.43 0.46 -8.40
N TRP A 272 7.30 -0.53 -8.55
CA TRP A 272 8.74 -0.34 -8.73
C TRP A 272 9.29 -1.07 -9.96
N HIS A 273 8.62 -2.14 -10.39
CA HIS A 273 9.06 -2.96 -11.51
C HIS A 273 7.88 -3.67 -12.16
N ILE A 274 7.98 -4.06 -13.45
CA ILE A 274 6.93 -4.84 -14.13
C ILE A 274 6.67 -6.20 -13.46
N HIS A 275 7.69 -6.81 -12.89
CA HIS A 275 7.62 -8.09 -12.18
C HIS A 275 7.81 -7.92 -10.66
N ASP A 276 7.25 -6.85 -10.08
CA ASP A 276 7.36 -6.60 -8.66
C ASP A 276 6.39 -7.47 -7.82
N LEU A 277 6.51 -7.35 -6.50
CA LEU A 277 5.63 -8.03 -5.54
C LEU A 277 4.14 -7.78 -5.85
N TYR A 278 3.77 -6.57 -6.22
CA TYR A 278 2.37 -6.24 -6.48
C TYR A 278 1.85 -6.90 -7.75
N GLN A 279 2.69 -7.01 -8.79
CA GLN A 279 2.36 -7.81 -9.96
C GLN A 279 2.20 -9.29 -9.61
N HIS A 280 3.07 -9.82 -8.75
CA HIS A 280 2.93 -11.20 -8.26
C HIS A 280 1.59 -11.42 -7.58
N ILE A 281 1.15 -10.50 -6.72
CA ILE A 281 -0.16 -10.57 -6.05
C ILE A 281 -1.31 -10.51 -7.08
N LEU A 282 -1.26 -9.55 -8.01
CA LEU A 282 -2.29 -9.40 -9.05
C LEU A 282 -2.46 -10.66 -9.90
N THR A 283 -1.35 -11.32 -10.21
CA THR A 283 -1.36 -12.51 -11.10
C THR A 283 -1.71 -13.79 -10.34
N ASN A 284 -1.20 -13.97 -9.12
CA ASN A 284 -1.22 -15.28 -8.45
C ASN A 284 -2.20 -15.35 -7.27
N GLU A 285 -2.83 -14.23 -6.88
CA GLU A 285 -3.71 -14.18 -5.71
C GLU A 285 -5.11 -13.61 -6.03
N PRO A 286 -5.95 -14.37 -6.74
CA PRO A 286 -7.25 -13.88 -7.21
C PRO A 286 -8.25 -13.56 -6.08
N SER A 287 -8.00 -14.04 -4.86
CA SER A 287 -8.81 -13.71 -3.68
C SER A 287 -8.54 -12.29 -3.17
N VAL A 288 -7.40 -11.68 -3.49
CA VAL A 288 -7.08 -10.31 -3.10
C VAL A 288 -7.84 -9.34 -3.99
N LYS A 289 -8.72 -8.55 -3.39
CA LYS A 289 -9.35 -7.43 -4.10
C LYS A 289 -8.38 -6.26 -4.16
N HIS A 290 -8.35 -5.60 -5.30
CA HIS A 290 -7.40 -4.51 -5.50
C HIS A 290 -8.08 -3.22 -5.95
N MET A 291 -7.47 -2.10 -5.57
CA MET A 291 -7.74 -0.75 -6.05
C MET A 291 -6.42 -0.18 -6.57
N ILE A 292 -6.41 0.22 -7.83
CA ILE A 292 -5.24 0.86 -8.44
C ILE A 292 -5.68 2.24 -8.91
N ARG A 293 -4.96 3.28 -8.50
CA ARG A 293 -5.21 4.66 -8.91
C ARG A 293 -3.95 5.24 -9.55
N SER A 294 -4.15 5.99 -10.59
CA SER A 294 -3.12 6.75 -11.28
C SER A 294 -3.19 8.22 -10.86
N LEU A 295 -2.07 8.94 -10.88
CA LEU A 295 -2.07 10.38 -10.58
C LEU A 295 -2.88 11.16 -11.62
N LEU A 296 -2.76 10.74 -12.88
CA LEU A 296 -3.54 11.26 -14.00
C LEU A 296 -4.52 10.16 -14.43
N GLU A 297 -5.77 10.49 -14.48
CA GLU A 297 -6.86 9.60 -14.92
C GLU A 297 -7.68 10.33 -16.00
N PHE A 298 -8.51 9.59 -16.73
CA PHE A 298 -9.41 10.14 -17.73
C PHE A 298 -10.85 10.15 -17.19
N ASP A 299 -11.55 11.22 -17.44
CA ASP A 299 -12.96 11.34 -17.09
C ASP A 299 -13.87 10.63 -18.14
N GLU A 300 -15.20 10.78 -18.00
CA GLU A 300 -16.18 10.19 -18.90
C GLU A 300 -16.11 10.78 -20.31
N ASP A 301 -15.59 11.98 -20.47
CA ASP A 301 -15.45 12.70 -21.75
C ASP A 301 -14.07 12.39 -22.40
N GLY A 302 -13.19 11.67 -21.71
CA GLY A 302 -11.87 11.31 -22.17
C GLY A 302 -10.81 12.38 -21.91
N GLU A 303 -11.12 13.38 -21.09
CA GLU A 303 -10.16 14.42 -20.71
C GLU A 303 -9.31 13.97 -19.54
N GLU A 304 -7.97 14.18 -19.64
CA GLU A 304 -7.03 13.85 -18.59
C GLU A 304 -7.16 14.80 -17.41
N TYR A 305 -7.27 14.29 -16.20
CA TYR A 305 -7.30 15.08 -14.98
C TYR A 305 -6.41 14.50 -13.88
N CYS A 306 -5.89 15.39 -13.00
CA CYS A 306 -5.15 15.00 -11.82
C CYS A 306 -6.13 14.60 -10.70
N ILE A 307 -5.98 13.40 -10.13
CA ILE A 307 -6.84 12.92 -9.04
C ILE A 307 -6.58 13.64 -7.71
N TYR A 308 -5.42 14.27 -7.57
CA TYR A 308 -4.99 15.00 -6.38
C TYR A 308 -4.36 16.35 -6.79
N PRO A 309 -5.17 17.27 -7.37
CA PRO A 309 -4.68 18.57 -7.82
C PRO A 309 -4.21 19.43 -6.63
N GLU A 310 -3.36 20.42 -6.90
CA GLU A 310 -2.84 21.33 -5.87
C GLU A 310 -3.97 22.14 -5.20
N PHE A 311 -3.92 22.19 -3.89
CA PHE A 311 -4.81 23.04 -3.07
C PHE A 311 -4.12 23.48 -1.78
N VAL A 312 -4.73 24.45 -1.11
CA VAL A 312 -4.20 25.03 0.11
C VAL A 312 -5.07 24.62 1.30
N VAL A 313 -4.43 24.24 2.40
CA VAL A 313 -5.09 23.94 3.67
C VAL A 313 -4.59 24.89 4.75
N THR A 314 -5.53 25.54 5.43
CA THR A 314 -5.25 26.29 6.66
C THR A 314 -5.50 25.38 7.85
N TYR A 315 -4.48 25.18 8.67
CA TYR A 315 -4.55 24.35 9.87
C TYR A 315 -5.00 25.16 11.10
N PRO A 316 -5.50 24.50 12.15
CA PRO A 316 -5.99 25.19 13.36
C PRO A 316 -4.92 26.02 14.07
N ASP A 317 -3.65 25.72 13.89
CA ASP A 317 -2.52 26.49 14.40
C ASP A 317 -2.21 27.76 13.58
N GLY A 318 -3.03 28.04 12.55
CA GLY A 318 -2.85 29.16 11.63
C GLY A 318 -1.84 28.89 10.51
N SER A 319 -1.16 27.74 10.51
CA SER A 319 -0.24 27.39 9.43
C SER A 319 -0.99 27.10 8.14
N VAL A 320 -0.41 27.54 7.02
CA VAL A 320 -0.96 27.34 5.68
C VAL A 320 -0.01 26.46 4.89
N ARG A 321 -0.52 25.35 4.35
CA ARG A 321 0.29 24.39 3.60
C ARG A 321 -0.35 24.05 2.28
N ARG A 322 0.48 23.88 1.25
CA ARG A 322 0.06 23.37 -0.06
C ARG A 322 0.14 21.86 -0.08
N HIS A 323 -0.84 21.24 -0.69
CA HIS A 323 -0.93 19.79 -0.90
C HIS A 323 -1.34 19.50 -2.33
N GLY A 324 -1.06 18.28 -2.81
CA GLY A 324 -1.39 17.89 -4.17
C GLY A 324 -0.32 18.24 -5.20
N PHE A 325 -0.72 18.17 -6.46
CA PHE A 325 0.17 18.32 -7.61
C PHE A 325 -0.36 19.40 -8.54
N SER A 326 0.46 20.44 -8.78
CA SER A 326 0.24 21.38 -9.87
C SER A 326 0.79 20.79 -11.19
N ASP A 327 0.32 21.30 -12.33
CA ASP A 327 0.83 20.90 -13.65
C ASP A 327 2.34 21.08 -13.75
N GLY A 328 2.87 22.17 -13.18
CA GLY A 328 4.30 22.42 -13.11
C GLY A 328 5.06 21.36 -12.33
N LYS A 329 4.52 20.94 -11.17
CA LYS A 329 5.11 19.82 -10.37
C LYS A 329 5.06 18.51 -11.13
N ILE A 330 3.96 18.21 -11.83
CA ILE A 330 3.83 17.00 -12.64
C ILE A 330 4.86 16.99 -13.77
N ALA A 331 4.99 18.10 -14.49
CA ALA A 331 5.98 18.24 -15.55
C ALA A 331 7.42 18.09 -15.03
N GLN A 332 7.73 18.68 -13.87
CA GLN A 332 9.03 18.51 -13.21
C GLN A 332 9.29 17.04 -12.86
N LEU A 333 8.32 16.34 -12.24
CA LEU A 333 8.46 14.93 -11.88
C LEU A 333 8.67 14.04 -13.11
N LYS A 334 7.95 14.29 -14.21
CA LYS A 334 8.16 13.58 -15.48
C LYS A 334 9.59 13.77 -16.02
N ALA A 335 10.13 14.99 -15.90
CA ALA A 335 11.48 15.30 -16.34
C ALA A 335 12.57 14.69 -15.44
N GLU A 336 12.38 14.71 -14.13
CA GLU A 336 13.36 14.21 -13.15
C GLU A 336 13.41 12.69 -13.09
N PHE A 337 12.25 12.02 -13.07
CA PHE A 337 12.18 10.55 -12.95
C PHE A 337 12.25 9.84 -14.31
N GLY A 338 12.01 10.55 -15.40
CA GLY A 338 11.81 9.95 -16.73
C GLY A 338 10.46 9.23 -16.84
N SER A 339 10.09 8.87 -18.07
CA SER A 339 8.78 8.26 -18.36
C SER A 339 8.54 6.97 -17.58
N MET A 340 9.54 6.10 -17.51
CA MET A 340 9.47 4.80 -16.85
C MET A 340 9.14 4.94 -15.36
N MET A 341 9.98 5.64 -14.59
CA MET A 341 9.79 5.73 -13.14
C MET A 341 8.54 6.56 -12.79
N PHE A 342 8.20 7.55 -13.60
CA PHE A 342 6.95 8.29 -13.45
C PHE A 342 5.74 7.35 -13.64
N SER A 343 5.75 6.52 -14.68
CA SER A 343 4.69 5.54 -14.93
C SER A 343 4.56 4.55 -13.78
N LEU A 344 5.65 4.00 -13.27
CA LEU A 344 5.61 3.07 -12.15
C LEU A 344 5.10 3.72 -10.87
N GLN A 345 5.66 4.87 -10.45
CA GLN A 345 5.44 5.42 -9.10
C GLN A 345 4.25 6.38 -9.00
N TYR A 346 3.89 7.05 -10.09
CA TYR A 346 2.79 8.01 -10.11
C TYR A 346 1.58 7.52 -10.89
N MET A 347 1.77 6.71 -11.93
CA MET A 347 0.65 6.12 -12.66
C MET A 347 0.28 4.72 -12.17
N ASN A 348 1.15 4.07 -11.38
CA ASN A 348 1.03 2.65 -10.99
C ASN A 348 0.85 1.71 -12.20
N ASP A 349 1.31 2.15 -13.37
CA ASP A 349 1.26 1.39 -14.62
C ASP A 349 2.66 0.86 -14.97
N ALA A 350 2.76 -0.46 -14.97
CA ALA A 350 3.97 -1.16 -15.36
C ALA A 350 3.95 -1.64 -16.81
N ARG A 351 2.89 -1.30 -17.55
CA ARG A 351 2.68 -1.71 -18.95
C ARG A 351 2.97 -0.57 -19.93
N ASP A 352 3.57 0.54 -19.45
CA ASP A 352 3.95 1.65 -20.33
C ASP A 352 4.82 1.10 -21.46
N PRO A 353 4.45 1.28 -22.73
CA PRO A 353 5.22 0.85 -23.88
C PRO A 353 6.65 1.39 -23.89
N SER A 354 6.90 2.53 -23.23
CA SER A 354 8.26 3.08 -23.07
C SER A 354 9.14 2.28 -22.11
N LEU A 355 8.56 1.34 -21.33
CA LEU A 355 9.27 0.44 -20.43
C LEU A 355 9.88 -0.79 -21.12
N VAL A 356 9.51 -1.04 -22.36
CA VAL A 356 10.07 -2.11 -23.17
C VAL A 356 10.95 -1.49 -24.24
N ASP A 357 12.18 -1.99 -24.36
CA ASP A 357 13.10 -1.59 -25.44
C ASP A 357 12.49 -1.84 -26.83
N PHE A 358 11.47 -2.70 -26.90
CA PHE A 358 10.72 -3.04 -28.10
C PHE A 358 9.23 -3.12 -27.79
N GLN A 359 8.40 -2.41 -28.54
CA GLN A 359 6.96 -2.57 -28.54
C GLN A 359 6.56 -3.81 -29.36
N GLU A 360 5.38 -4.39 -29.09
CA GLU A 360 4.84 -5.47 -29.92
C GLU A 360 4.77 -5.06 -31.40
N SER A 361 4.50 -3.77 -31.67
CA SER A 361 4.56 -3.16 -32.99
C SER A 361 5.94 -3.15 -33.63
N ASP A 362 7.01 -3.30 -32.84
CA ASP A 362 8.38 -3.35 -33.32
C ASP A 362 8.83 -4.79 -33.63
N LEU A 363 8.05 -5.77 -33.18
CA LEU A 363 8.25 -7.18 -33.49
C LEU A 363 7.79 -7.44 -34.92
N ARG A 364 8.72 -7.91 -35.74
CA ARG A 364 8.43 -8.31 -37.10
C ARG A 364 8.68 -9.79 -37.25
N GLU A 365 7.74 -10.48 -37.83
CA GLU A 365 7.91 -11.86 -38.22
C GLU A 365 8.82 -11.91 -39.46
N TYR A 366 9.69 -12.91 -39.53
CA TYR A 366 10.53 -13.15 -40.66
C TYR A 366 10.63 -14.64 -40.95
N THR A 367 10.78 -14.95 -42.22
CA THR A 367 11.09 -16.29 -42.70
C THR A 367 12.54 -16.36 -43.16
N PHE A 368 13.13 -17.55 -43.10
CA PHE A 368 14.47 -17.79 -43.52
C PHE A 368 14.48 -18.62 -44.79
N GLU A 369 14.71 -18.00 -45.93
CA GLU A 369 14.71 -18.66 -47.23
C GLU A 369 16.08 -18.53 -47.90
N ASN A 370 16.69 -19.64 -48.31
CA ASN A 370 17.96 -19.69 -49.02
C ASN A 370 19.12 -18.91 -48.38
N GLY A 371 19.15 -18.79 -47.05
CA GLY A 371 20.17 -18.04 -46.34
C GLY A 371 19.90 -16.53 -46.24
N ILE A 372 18.73 -16.09 -46.66
CA ILE A 372 18.27 -14.71 -46.65
C ILE A 372 17.09 -14.59 -45.65
N ILE A 373 17.05 -13.50 -44.87
CA ILE A 373 15.94 -13.19 -43.99
C ILE A 373 14.92 -12.36 -44.77
N VAL A 374 13.70 -12.88 -44.90
CA VAL A 374 12.60 -12.20 -45.58
C VAL A 374 11.62 -11.76 -44.52
N ALA A 375 11.37 -10.45 -44.40
CA ALA A 375 10.37 -9.88 -43.49
C ALA A 375 9.02 -9.80 -44.20
N ASP A 376 7.95 -10.25 -43.57
CA ASP A 376 6.61 -10.40 -44.15
C ASP A 376 5.96 -9.09 -44.65
N ASP A 377 6.46 -7.93 -44.19
CA ASP A 377 5.84 -6.63 -44.49
C ASP A 377 6.61 -5.76 -45.52
N GLN A 378 7.79 -6.16 -45.93
CA GLN A 378 8.59 -5.44 -46.94
C GLN A 378 9.47 -6.41 -47.74
N GLU A 379 9.38 -6.39 -49.04
CA GLU A 379 10.30 -7.05 -49.98
C GLU A 379 11.71 -6.48 -49.88
N ARG A 380 12.36 -6.56 -48.74
CA ARG A 380 13.77 -6.18 -48.57
C ARG A 380 14.52 -7.37 -48.02
N ASP A 381 15.36 -7.94 -48.91
CA ASP A 381 16.35 -8.90 -48.51
C ASP A 381 17.36 -8.23 -47.56
N ILE A 382 17.32 -8.58 -46.29
CA ILE A 382 18.32 -8.10 -45.34
C ILE A 382 19.42 -9.16 -45.24
N ALA A 383 20.59 -8.82 -45.74
CA ALA A 383 21.74 -9.71 -45.63
C ALA A 383 22.10 -9.93 -44.17
N TRP A 384 22.33 -11.18 -43.75
CA TRP A 384 22.71 -11.58 -42.39
C TRP A 384 23.90 -10.75 -41.82
N ALA A 385 24.81 -10.30 -42.68
CA ALA A 385 25.95 -9.46 -42.33
C ALA A 385 25.50 -8.05 -41.83
N ASP A 386 24.40 -7.51 -42.37
CA ASP A 386 23.92 -6.17 -41.99
C ASP A 386 23.20 -6.17 -40.61
N MET A 387 22.64 -7.30 -40.21
CA MET A 387 22.06 -7.45 -38.87
C MET A 387 23.13 -7.49 -37.79
N ARG A 388 24.30 -8.07 -38.04
CA ARG A 388 25.42 -8.08 -37.07
C ARG A 388 25.98 -6.69 -36.80
N THR A 389 26.04 -5.83 -37.80
CA THR A 389 26.57 -4.48 -37.65
C THR A 389 25.60 -3.51 -37.00
N LYS A 390 24.29 -3.72 -37.18
CA LYS A 390 23.24 -2.89 -36.51
C LYS A 390 22.92 -3.36 -35.08
N SER A 391 23.11 -4.65 -34.76
CA SER A 391 22.85 -5.21 -33.43
C SER A 391 24.02 -5.07 -32.45
N ALA A 392 25.14 -4.44 -32.83
CA ALA A 392 26.23 -4.15 -31.89
C ALA A 392 25.79 -3.22 -30.72
N ALA A 393 24.65 -2.53 -30.85
CA ALA A 393 24.04 -1.73 -29.81
C ALA A 393 22.94 -2.46 -29.03
N ALA A 394 22.38 -3.57 -29.54
CA ALA A 394 21.38 -4.36 -28.90
C ALA A 394 21.88 -5.79 -28.66
N ARG A 395 22.01 -6.21 -27.41
CA ARG A 395 22.37 -7.59 -27.05
C ARG A 395 21.17 -8.51 -27.33
N LEU A 396 21.07 -9.01 -28.57
CA LEU A 396 20.14 -10.10 -28.86
C LEU A 396 20.66 -11.41 -28.24
N PRO A 397 19.83 -12.21 -27.57
CA PRO A 397 20.21 -13.54 -27.13
C PRO A 397 20.58 -14.38 -28.37
N ALA A 398 21.66 -15.17 -28.27
CA ALA A 398 22.09 -16.05 -29.33
C ALA A 398 20.98 -17.02 -29.71
N ILE A 399 20.41 -16.90 -30.90
CA ILE A 399 19.44 -17.85 -31.44
C ILE A 399 20.20 -19.17 -31.73
N ALA A 400 19.88 -20.22 -31.02
CA ALA A 400 20.40 -21.55 -31.27
C ALA A 400 19.91 -22.02 -32.65
N PRO A 401 20.78 -22.52 -33.55
CA PRO A 401 20.36 -23.01 -34.85
C PRO A 401 19.53 -24.27 -34.69
N THR A 402 18.29 -24.23 -35.10
CA THR A 402 17.41 -25.39 -35.22
C THR A 402 17.78 -26.15 -36.48
N GLN A 403 18.34 -27.33 -36.32
CA GLN A 403 18.50 -28.48 -37.24
C GLN A 403 19.04 -28.22 -38.64
N GLY A 404 20.20 -28.78 -38.90
CA GLY A 404 20.61 -29.10 -40.26
C GLY A 404 22.06 -28.89 -40.68
N HIS A 405 23.04 -28.76 -39.79
CA HIS A 405 24.45 -28.82 -40.20
C HIS A 405 25.14 -30.08 -39.66
N PRO A 406 25.92 -30.82 -40.49
CA PRO A 406 26.69 -31.96 -40.05
C PRO A 406 27.80 -31.52 -39.08
N ARG A 407 27.81 -32.11 -37.89
CA ARG A 407 28.85 -31.90 -36.87
C ARG A 407 30.20 -32.26 -37.45
N SER A 408 31.18 -31.34 -37.41
CA SER A 408 32.55 -31.66 -37.73
C SER A 408 33.16 -32.56 -36.64
N ALA A 409 34.02 -33.49 -37.09
CA ALA A 409 34.63 -34.54 -36.25
C ALA A 409 35.53 -34.02 -35.10
N ARG A 410 35.55 -32.72 -34.81
CA ARG A 410 36.34 -32.13 -33.72
C ARG A 410 35.60 -31.96 -32.41
N ASP A 411 34.25 -32.04 -32.39
CA ASP A 411 33.50 -31.82 -31.19
C ASP A 411 33.27 -33.13 -30.35
N ASP A 412 33.48 -34.29 -30.92
CA ASP A 412 33.28 -35.57 -30.21
C ASP A 412 34.37 -35.86 -29.15
N ASN A 413 35.53 -35.21 -29.23
CA ASN A 413 36.61 -35.47 -28.26
C ASN A 413 36.48 -34.67 -26.94
N ARG A 414 35.67 -33.59 -26.91
CA ARG A 414 35.43 -32.83 -25.64
C ARG A 414 34.38 -33.43 -24.75
N LEU A 415 33.46 -34.21 -25.28
CA LEU A 415 32.39 -34.85 -24.49
C LEU A 415 32.82 -36.20 -23.85
N ARG A 416 33.94 -36.82 -24.27
CA ARG A 416 34.47 -38.03 -23.67
C ARG A 416 35.31 -37.79 -22.40
N SER A 417 35.81 -36.60 -22.16
CA SER A 417 36.62 -36.28 -20.97
C SER A 417 35.80 -35.94 -19.72
N MET A 418 34.46 -35.84 -19.84
CA MET A 418 33.58 -35.55 -18.70
C MET A 418 32.81 -36.77 -18.17
N ARG A 419 33.07 -37.97 -18.70
CA ARG A 419 32.54 -39.23 -18.13
C ARG A 419 33.65 -40.03 -17.47
N GLY A 420 33.90 -39.75 -16.19
CA GLY A 420 34.83 -40.53 -15.43
C GLY A 420 34.98 -40.13 -14.00
N ARG A 421 34.14 -40.61 -13.12
CA ARG A 421 34.42 -41.45 -11.95
C ARG A 421 33.20 -41.59 -11.03
N PRO A 422 32.76 -42.78 -10.67
CA PRO A 422 31.83 -42.97 -9.57
C PRO A 422 32.59 -42.94 -8.24
N GLU A 423 32.30 -42.01 -7.35
CA GLU A 423 32.77 -42.12 -5.97
C GLU A 423 31.91 -43.09 -5.18
N ARG A 424 32.59 -43.99 -4.51
CA ARG A 424 32.05 -45.01 -3.61
C ARG A 424 31.53 -44.30 -2.32
N LEU A 425 30.29 -44.54 -2.02
CA LEU A 425 29.77 -44.47 -0.65
C LEU A 425 30.43 -45.55 0.21
N GLN A 426 31.12 -45.19 1.27
CA GLN A 426 31.32 -46.00 2.47
C GLN A 426 31.45 -45.12 3.71
N ARG A 427 30.51 -45.38 4.63
CA ARG A 427 30.38 -45.16 6.07
C ARG A 427 29.98 -43.78 6.54
#